data_686b74adc239183c077476f93079169a
#
_entry.id   686b74adc239183c077476f93079169a
#
_cell.length_a   1.000
_cell.length_b   1.000
_cell.length_c   1.000
_cell.angle_alpha   90.00
_cell.angle_beta   90.00
_cell.angle_gamma   90.00
#
_symmetry.space_group_name_H-M   'P 1'
#
loop_
_entity.id
_entity.type
_entity.pdbx_description
1 polymer ?
#
loop_
_entity_poly.entity_id
_entity_poly.type
_entity_poly.pdbx_seq_one_letter_code
_entity_poly.pdbx_strand_id
1 'polypeptide(L)'
;MVRAAALALVAALAAAPALAETFTETFDGGSNVGGWTFGTGNEVIEGSGGNPGAYLHDTFVDTFAPQPRTSQPSIFTGDLRQLGVTSIGIDLITHSVDFSAEGRPLTLMLVSDEGTPANFDDDWAAYIMGPSNVPLPGEGWVSYSFDVPSQETALPAGWATIAFGASSPPEPDWNLLITDVAEVRFFYGDPTMFFIFQGWNLGLDNPTISYGLFDDGFESGDTSARSTTVP
;
A
#
# COMPACT_ATOMS: atom_id res chain seq x y z
N MET A 1 69.06 3.75 13.89
CA MET A 1 67.81 4.43 13.45
C MET A 1 66.76 3.37 13.29
N VAL A 2 65.85 3.26 14.25
CA VAL A 2 64.72 2.29 14.21
C VAL A 2 63.50 3.08 13.74
N ARG A 3 62.92 2.70 12.57
CA ARG A 3 61.67 3.25 12.05
C ARG A 3 60.51 2.49 12.66
N ALA A 4 59.73 3.17 13.48
CA ALA A 4 58.46 2.66 13.97
C ALA A 4 57.41 2.77 12.85
N ALA A 5 56.83 1.65 12.43
CA ALA A 5 55.67 1.62 11.54
C ALA A 5 54.40 1.72 12.39
N ALA A 6 53.64 2.78 12.19
CA ALA A 6 52.32 2.91 12.81
C ALA A 6 51.29 2.11 12.00
N LEU A 7 50.69 1.10 12.62
CA LEU A 7 49.60 0.33 12.05
C LEU A 7 48.28 1.09 12.31
N ALA A 8 47.68 1.64 11.27
CA ALA A 8 46.36 2.25 11.37
C ALA A 8 45.32 1.15 11.36
N LEU A 9 44.62 0.95 12.47
CA LEU A 9 43.48 0.06 12.59
C LEU A 9 42.23 0.77 12.04
N VAL A 10 41.80 0.40 10.82
CA VAL A 10 40.50 0.85 10.28
C VAL A 10 39.45 -0.02 10.90
N ALA A 11 38.71 0.49 11.87
CA ALA A 11 37.51 -0.14 12.38
C ALA A 11 36.38 0.05 11.35
N ALA A 12 35.98 -1.02 10.65
CA ALA A 12 34.78 -1.03 9.85
C ALA A 12 33.59 -1.07 10.83
N LEU A 13 32.89 0.05 10.99
CA LEU A 13 31.58 0.05 11.61
C LEU A 13 30.63 -0.69 10.66
N ALA A 14 30.16 -1.87 11.05
CA ALA A 14 29.04 -2.49 10.39
C ALA A 14 27.79 -1.67 10.74
N ALA A 15 27.13 -1.07 9.75
CA ALA A 15 25.82 -0.46 9.93
C ALA A 15 24.87 -1.54 10.43
N ALA A 16 24.19 -1.30 11.55
CA ALA A 16 23.13 -2.17 11.99
C ALA A 16 21.97 -2.07 10.98
N PRO A 17 21.33 -3.17 10.58
CA PRO A 17 20.17 -3.09 9.70
C PRO A 17 19.10 -2.24 10.40
N ALA A 18 18.50 -1.30 9.66
CA ALA A 18 17.34 -0.56 10.12
C ALA A 18 16.25 -1.57 10.53
N LEU A 19 15.66 -1.40 11.71
CA LEU A 19 14.57 -2.28 12.14
C LEU A 19 13.33 -1.90 11.32
N ALA A 20 12.86 -2.83 10.48
CA ALA A 20 11.57 -2.68 9.84
C ALA A 20 10.47 -2.81 10.90
N GLU A 21 9.53 -1.86 10.91
CA GLU A 21 8.30 -1.95 11.68
C GLU A 21 7.14 -2.34 10.77
N THR A 22 6.09 -2.88 11.40
CA THR A 22 4.88 -3.26 10.69
C THR A 22 3.67 -2.83 11.51
N PHE A 23 2.78 -2.09 10.87
CA PHE A 23 1.45 -1.81 11.39
C PHE A 23 0.44 -2.71 10.68
N THR A 24 -0.49 -3.29 11.45
CA THR A 24 -1.59 -4.11 10.93
C THR A 24 -2.90 -3.63 11.54
N GLU A 25 -3.88 -3.32 10.70
CA GLU A 25 -5.27 -3.06 11.11
C GLU A 25 -5.99 -4.40 11.29
N THR A 26 -6.42 -4.73 12.51
CA THR A 26 -7.05 -6.01 12.83
C THR A 26 -8.56 -5.93 13.00
N PHE A 27 -9.14 -4.74 12.92
CA PHE A 27 -10.55 -4.44 13.20
C PHE A 27 -11.05 -4.87 14.60
N ASP A 28 -10.17 -5.34 15.46
CA ASP A 28 -10.50 -5.76 16.81
C ASP A 28 -11.11 -4.62 17.64
N GLY A 29 -12.09 -4.98 18.47
CA GLY A 29 -12.84 -3.98 19.24
C GLY A 29 -13.80 -3.10 18.41
N GLY A 30 -14.05 -3.43 17.14
CA GLY A 30 -14.93 -2.68 16.27
C GLY A 30 -14.28 -1.41 15.71
N SER A 31 -12.95 -1.34 15.70
CA SER A 31 -12.17 -0.20 15.20
C SER A 31 -11.77 -0.41 13.73
N ASN A 32 -11.77 0.69 12.96
CA ASN A 32 -11.24 0.78 11.60
C ASN A 32 -10.39 2.05 11.53
N VAL A 33 -9.22 1.99 12.11
CA VAL A 33 -8.31 3.14 12.26
C VAL A 33 -7.76 3.58 10.89
N GLY A 34 -7.54 2.63 10.00
CA GLY A 34 -7.09 2.89 8.64
C GLY A 34 -8.18 3.45 7.72
N GLY A 35 -9.46 3.45 8.14
CA GLY A 35 -10.56 3.96 7.32
C GLY A 35 -10.84 3.14 6.07
N TRP A 36 -10.61 1.83 6.12
CA TRP A 36 -10.82 0.91 5.00
C TRP A 36 -12.30 0.75 4.65
N THR A 37 -12.62 0.64 3.36
CA THR A 37 -13.99 0.52 2.84
C THR A 37 -13.99 -0.22 1.50
N PHE A 38 -15.11 -0.86 1.15
CA PHE A 38 -15.43 -1.26 -0.22
C PHE A 38 -16.13 -0.15 -1.01
N GLY A 39 -16.50 0.95 -0.33
CA GLY A 39 -17.14 2.12 -0.93
C GLY A 39 -18.65 2.02 -1.11
N THR A 40 -19.29 1.05 -0.47
CA THR A 40 -20.75 0.86 -0.53
C THR A 40 -21.48 1.59 0.59
N GLY A 41 -20.80 1.82 1.73
CA GLY A 41 -21.39 2.34 2.96
C GLY A 41 -22.25 1.33 3.73
N ASN A 42 -22.20 0.05 3.34
CA ASN A 42 -22.93 -1.05 3.99
C ASN A 42 -22.01 -1.99 4.75
N GLU A 43 -20.72 -1.65 4.79
CA GLU A 43 -19.71 -2.45 5.48
C GLU A 43 -19.98 -2.52 6.97
N VAL A 44 -19.74 -3.69 7.54
CA VAL A 44 -19.80 -3.94 8.98
C VAL A 44 -18.52 -4.59 9.47
N ILE A 45 -18.13 -4.32 10.71
CA ILE A 45 -17.05 -5.06 11.34
C ILE A 45 -17.67 -6.27 12.05
N GLU A 46 -17.38 -7.45 11.51
CA GLU A 46 -17.72 -8.72 12.15
C GLU A 46 -16.72 -9.01 13.27
N GLY A 47 -17.20 -9.32 14.46
CA GLY A 47 -16.35 -9.55 15.63
C GLY A 47 -15.61 -10.89 15.65
N SER A 48 -15.83 -11.75 14.64
CA SER A 48 -15.17 -13.04 14.50
C SER A 48 -15.27 -13.55 13.06
N GLY A 49 -14.38 -14.47 12.70
CA GLY A 49 -14.35 -15.04 11.36
C GLY A 49 -13.29 -14.41 10.44
N GLY A 50 -12.55 -13.44 10.97
CA GLY A 50 -11.37 -12.85 10.32
C GLY A 50 -10.15 -13.80 10.31
N ASN A 51 -8.98 -13.28 9.98
CA ASN A 51 -7.72 -14.02 9.81
C ASN A 51 -6.58 -13.57 10.76
N PRO A 52 -6.65 -13.80 12.10
CA PRO A 52 -7.81 -14.18 12.91
C PRO A 52 -8.58 -12.96 13.42
N GLY A 53 -9.70 -13.20 14.12
CA GLY A 53 -10.38 -12.17 14.91
C GLY A 53 -11.52 -11.48 14.18
N ALA A 54 -11.60 -10.17 14.29
CA ALA A 54 -12.58 -9.33 13.61
C ALA A 54 -12.15 -9.03 12.17
N TYR A 55 -13.08 -8.65 11.30
CA TYR A 55 -12.77 -8.25 9.92
C TYR A 55 -13.84 -7.31 9.37
N LEU A 56 -13.52 -6.57 8.33
CA LEU A 56 -14.48 -5.74 7.60
C LEU A 56 -15.19 -6.59 6.54
N HIS A 57 -16.52 -6.60 6.61
CA HIS A 57 -17.38 -7.42 5.78
C HIS A 57 -18.38 -6.55 5.01
N ASP A 58 -18.55 -6.83 3.74
CA ASP A 58 -19.65 -6.33 2.94
C ASP A 58 -20.37 -7.48 2.24
N THR A 59 -21.63 -7.66 2.56
CA THR A 59 -22.44 -8.77 2.05
C THR A 59 -22.88 -8.60 0.61
N PHE A 60 -22.81 -7.38 0.06
CA PHE A 60 -23.24 -7.10 -1.30
C PHE A 60 -22.55 -5.87 -1.92
N VAL A 61 -21.41 -6.10 -2.54
CA VAL A 61 -20.68 -5.12 -3.36
C VAL A 61 -21.07 -5.33 -4.82
N ASP A 62 -21.85 -4.43 -5.39
CA ASP A 62 -22.35 -4.52 -6.76
C ASP A 62 -21.49 -3.69 -7.70
N THR A 63 -20.57 -4.33 -8.44
CA THR A 63 -19.52 -3.62 -9.20
C THR A 63 -18.91 -4.50 -10.31
N PHE A 64 -18.19 -3.86 -11.24
CA PHE A 64 -17.35 -4.55 -12.23
C PHE A 64 -16.14 -5.24 -11.60
N ALA A 65 -15.48 -4.55 -10.66
CA ALA A 65 -14.36 -5.07 -9.88
C ALA A 65 -14.37 -4.42 -8.51
N PRO A 66 -14.41 -5.19 -7.42
CA PRO A 66 -14.27 -4.65 -6.07
C PRO A 66 -12.95 -3.88 -5.89
N GLN A 67 -13.03 -2.83 -5.07
CA GLN A 67 -11.91 -1.93 -4.82
C GLN A 67 -11.83 -1.60 -3.32
N PRO A 68 -11.44 -2.56 -2.46
CA PRO A 68 -11.14 -2.22 -1.08
C PRO A 68 -10.04 -1.16 -1.02
N ARG A 69 -10.31 -0.08 -0.28
CA ARG A 69 -9.45 1.10 -0.30
C ARG A 69 -9.51 1.90 0.99
N THR A 70 -8.52 2.76 1.18
CA THR A 70 -8.54 3.84 2.16
C THR A 70 -7.99 5.13 1.55
N SER A 71 -8.72 6.24 1.80
CA SER A 71 -8.32 7.62 1.50
C SER A 71 -8.34 8.49 2.76
N GLN A 72 -8.55 7.88 3.93
CA GLN A 72 -8.51 8.62 5.19
C GLN A 72 -7.06 8.91 5.60
N PRO A 73 -6.78 10.08 6.19
CA PRO A 73 -5.48 10.37 6.77
C PRO A 73 -5.10 9.30 7.80
N SER A 74 -4.09 8.50 7.47
CA SER A 74 -3.65 7.35 8.28
C SER A 74 -2.21 7.00 7.93
N ILE A 75 -1.67 5.93 8.52
CA ILE A 75 -0.34 5.42 8.17
C ILE A 75 -0.26 4.89 6.71
N PHE A 76 -1.40 4.62 6.07
CA PHE A 76 -1.47 4.11 4.70
C PHE A 76 -1.44 5.21 3.63
N THR A 77 -1.63 6.49 4.00
CA THR A 77 -1.74 7.62 3.07
C THR A 77 -0.76 8.74 3.42
N GLY A 78 -0.53 9.67 2.50
CA GLY A 78 0.41 10.78 2.67
C GLY A 78 1.83 10.44 2.20
N ASP A 79 2.85 10.88 2.93
CA ASP A 79 4.26 10.72 2.53
C ASP A 79 4.80 9.34 2.91
N LEU A 80 4.64 8.37 2.00
CA LEU A 80 5.13 7.01 2.18
C LEU A 80 6.67 6.93 2.06
N ARG A 81 7.31 7.91 1.39
CA ARG A 81 8.76 8.01 1.32
C ARG A 81 9.33 8.42 2.66
N GLN A 82 8.79 9.45 3.30
CA GLN A 82 9.24 9.90 4.62
C GLN A 82 9.09 8.77 5.66
N LEU A 83 8.03 7.98 5.54
CA LEU A 83 7.81 6.82 6.40
C LEU A 83 8.75 5.65 6.10
N GLY A 84 9.39 5.63 4.92
CA GLY A 84 10.26 4.53 4.51
C GLY A 84 9.50 3.25 4.21
N VAL A 85 8.32 3.35 3.57
CA VAL A 85 7.47 2.19 3.28
C VAL A 85 8.17 1.22 2.35
N THR A 86 8.14 -0.06 2.71
CA THR A 86 8.73 -1.16 1.94
C THR A 86 7.71 -2.14 1.39
N SER A 87 6.56 -2.30 2.04
CA SER A 87 5.48 -3.14 1.54
C SER A 87 4.11 -2.74 2.07
N ILE A 88 3.07 -3.07 1.30
CA ILE A 88 1.66 -2.97 1.69
C ILE A 88 1.00 -4.31 1.41
N GLY A 89 0.20 -4.80 2.37
CA GLY A 89 -0.48 -6.09 2.29
C GLY A 89 -1.93 -6.02 2.76
N ILE A 90 -2.66 -7.11 2.52
CA ILE A 90 -4.05 -7.28 2.93
C ILE A 90 -4.41 -8.76 2.92
N ASP A 91 -5.32 -9.17 3.78
CA ASP A 91 -5.99 -10.45 3.72
C ASP A 91 -7.40 -10.28 3.15
N LEU A 92 -7.75 -11.12 2.19
CA LEU A 92 -9.03 -11.05 1.50
C LEU A 92 -9.73 -12.42 1.52
N ILE A 93 -11.07 -12.38 1.56
CA ILE A 93 -11.93 -13.54 1.35
C ILE A 93 -13.08 -13.18 0.41
N THR A 94 -13.41 -14.11 -0.49
CA THR A 94 -14.64 -14.05 -1.28
C THR A 94 -15.60 -15.11 -0.78
N HIS A 95 -16.67 -14.69 -0.09
CA HIS A 95 -17.71 -15.61 0.38
C HIS A 95 -18.57 -16.10 -0.77
N SER A 96 -18.95 -15.19 -1.67
CA SER A 96 -19.66 -15.51 -2.91
C SER A 96 -19.47 -14.43 -3.98
N VAL A 97 -19.70 -14.82 -5.22
CA VAL A 97 -19.75 -13.95 -6.39
C VAL A 97 -20.75 -14.51 -7.40
N ASP A 98 -21.49 -13.66 -8.11
CA ASP A 98 -22.60 -14.09 -8.99
C ASP A 98 -22.13 -14.95 -10.16
N PHE A 99 -20.97 -14.62 -10.76
CA PHE A 99 -20.47 -15.35 -11.93
C PHE A 99 -19.11 -15.99 -11.63
N SER A 100 -18.02 -15.23 -11.79
CA SER A 100 -16.67 -15.74 -11.58
C SER A 100 -15.66 -14.63 -11.24
N ALA A 101 -14.74 -14.97 -10.34
CA ALA A 101 -13.54 -14.20 -10.06
C ALA A 101 -12.27 -14.85 -10.65
N GLU A 102 -12.42 -15.99 -11.36
CA GLU A 102 -11.29 -16.77 -11.85
C GLU A 102 -10.38 -15.96 -12.79
N GLY A 103 -9.08 -16.10 -12.60
CA GLY A 103 -8.05 -15.46 -13.43
C GLY A 103 -7.88 -13.95 -13.20
N ARG A 104 -8.49 -13.36 -12.19
CA ARG A 104 -8.32 -11.95 -11.85
C ARG A 104 -7.14 -11.78 -10.90
N PRO A 105 -6.03 -11.12 -11.28
CA PRO A 105 -4.97 -10.80 -10.34
C PRO A 105 -5.47 -9.82 -9.29
N LEU A 106 -4.90 -9.84 -8.08
CA LEU A 106 -5.03 -8.70 -7.17
C LEU A 106 -4.01 -7.64 -7.57
N THR A 107 -4.44 -6.39 -7.68
CA THR A 107 -3.60 -5.25 -8.05
C THR A 107 -3.57 -4.24 -6.92
N LEU A 108 -2.37 -3.83 -6.48
CA LEU A 108 -2.19 -2.68 -5.61
C LEU A 108 -2.10 -1.41 -6.46
N MET A 109 -2.84 -0.37 -6.06
CA MET A 109 -2.82 0.95 -6.68
C MET A 109 -2.54 2.01 -5.61
N LEU A 110 -1.61 2.90 -5.90
CA LEU A 110 -1.37 4.13 -5.16
C LEU A 110 -1.93 5.27 -6.00
N VAL A 111 -2.85 6.06 -5.45
CA VAL A 111 -3.60 7.09 -6.18
C VAL A 111 -3.10 8.47 -5.80
N SER A 112 -2.90 9.33 -6.81
CA SER A 112 -2.76 10.78 -6.68
C SER A 112 -4.09 11.45 -7.03
N ASP A 113 -4.50 12.41 -6.23
CA ASP A 113 -5.62 13.32 -6.50
C ASP A 113 -5.13 14.70 -6.98
N GLU A 114 -3.84 14.81 -7.34
CA GLU A 114 -3.18 16.05 -7.80
C GLU A 114 -3.42 17.26 -6.85
N GLY A 115 -3.70 16.98 -5.54
CA GLY A 115 -4.05 17.98 -4.54
C GLY A 115 -5.44 18.60 -4.75
N THR A 116 -6.31 17.95 -5.52
CA THR A 116 -7.66 18.40 -5.84
C THR A 116 -8.73 17.35 -5.51
N PRO A 117 -8.92 16.97 -4.24
CA PRO A 117 -9.69 15.78 -3.83
C PRO A 117 -11.17 15.77 -4.28
N ALA A 118 -11.70 16.88 -4.78
CA ALA A 118 -13.05 16.96 -5.34
C ALA A 118 -13.11 16.83 -6.86
N ASN A 119 -11.96 16.76 -7.54
CA ASN A 119 -11.86 16.69 -9.00
C ASN A 119 -11.26 15.35 -9.43
N PHE A 120 -12.10 14.38 -9.73
CA PHE A 120 -11.66 13.05 -10.17
C PHE A 120 -11.15 13.00 -11.62
N ASP A 121 -11.22 14.13 -12.38
CA ASP A 121 -10.84 14.17 -13.79
C ASP A 121 -9.31 14.28 -13.98
N ASP A 122 -8.58 14.69 -12.96
CA ASP A 122 -7.11 14.76 -12.96
C ASP A 122 -6.44 13.64 -12.15
N ASP A 123 -7.22 12.77 -11.49
CA ASP A 123 -6.70 11.64 -10.73
C ASP A 123 -5.98 10.62 -11.63
N TRP A 124 -4.97 9.99 -11.06
CA TRP A 124 -4.25 8.88 -11.66
C TRP A 124 -3.70 7.93 -10.60
N ALA A 125 -3.23 6.78 -11.02
CA ALA A 125 -2.58 5.86 -10.12
C ALA A 125 -1.31 5.25 -10.70
N ALA A 126 -0.34 4.95 -9.83
CA ALA A 126 0.65 3.93 -10.10
C ALA A 126 0.14 2.59 -9.55
N TYR A 127 0.34 1.51 -10.29
CA TYR A 127 -0.15 0.19 -9.89
C TYR A 127 0.84 -0.93 -10.18
N ILE A 128 0.71 -2.01 -9.40
CA ILE A 128 1.42 -3.26 -9.62
C ILE A 128 0.46 -4.43 -9.48
N MET A 129 0.44 -5.32 -10.46
CA MET A 129 -0.33 -6.58 -10.40
C MET A 129 0.45 -7.61 -9.59
N GLY A 130 -0.21 -8.20 -8.60
CA GLY A 130 0.36 -9.29 -7.80
C GLY A 130 0.50 -10.59 -8.60
N PRO A 131 1.33 -11.51 -8.11
CA PRO A 131 1.52 -12.81 -8.75
C PRO A 131 0.35 -13.77 -8.53
N SER A 132 -0.56 -13.44 -7.62
CA SER A 132 -1.68 -14.28 -7.21
C SER A 132 -3.01 -13.66 -7.59
N ASN A 133 -3.97 -14.52 -7.95
CA ASN A 133 -5.34 -14.11 -8.22
C ASN A 133 -6.08 -13.80 -6.91
N VAL A 134 -7.19 -13.04 -7.01
CA VAL A 134 -8.11 -12.81 -5.91
C VAL A 134 -8.73 -14.13 -5.44
N PRO A 135 -9.12 -14.25 -4.15
CA PRO A 135 -9.64 -15.51 -3.62
C PRO A 135 -10.97 -15.88 -4.29
N LEU A 136 -11.13 -17.18 -4.59
CA LEU A 136 -12.39 -17.73 -5.06
C LEU A 136 -13.28 -18.17 -3.89
N PRO A 137 -14.62 -18.24 -4.07
CA PRO A 137 -15.50 -18.80 -3.06
C PRO A 137 -15.06 -20.19 -2.60
N GLY A 138 -14.89 -20.36 -1.28
CA GLY A 138 -14.47 -21.61 -0.67
C GLY A 138 -12.95 -21.79 -0.48
N GLU A 139 -12.12 -20.91 -0.98
CA GLU A 139 -10.66 -20.95 -0.73
C GLU A 139 -10.28 -20.44 0.67
N GLY A 140 -11.19 -19.70 1.34
CA GLY A 140 -10.91 -19.07 2.62
C GLY A 140 -10.12 -17.77 2.49
N TRP A 141 -9.48 -17.37 3.58
CA TRP A 141 -8.63 -16.18 3.62
C TRP A 141 -7.34 -16.39 2.82
N VAL A 142 -6.98 -15.41 2.00
CA VAL A 142 -5.73 -15.37 1.23
C VAL A 142 -5.00 -14.07 1.54
N SER A 143 -3.73 -14.19 1.92
CA SER A 143 -2.86 -13.06 2.24
C SER A 143 -2.09 -12.60 1.02
N TYR A 144 -2.02 -11.28 0.85
CA TYR A 144 -1.28 -10.61 -0.23
C TYR A 144 -0.30 -9.62 0.36
N SER A 145 0.85 -9.49 -0.31
CA SER A 145 1.86 -8.47 0.01
C SER A 145 2.49 -7.97 -1.29
N PHE A 146 2.69 -6.66 -1.36
CA PHE A 146 3.26 -5.97 -2.50
C PHE A 146 4.44 -5.14 -2.04
N ASP A 147 5.56 -5.27 -2.73
CA ASP A 147 6.71 -4.41 -2.49
C ASP A 147 6.41 -2.98 -2.96
N VAL A 148 6.67 -2.01 -2.09
CA VAL A 148 6.53 -0.58 -2.37
C VAL A 148 7.90 0.06 -2.18
N PRO A 149 8.68 0.24 -3.26
CA PRO A 149 10.00 0.82 -3.19
C PRO A 149 9.90 2.35 -3.06
N SER A 150 9.44 2.84 -1.89
CA SER A 150 9.13 4.25 -1.64
C SER A 150 10.32 5.17 -1.79
N GLN A 151 11.56 4.66 -1.70
CA GLN A 151 12.78 5.45 -1.85
C GLN A 151 13.20 5.67 -3.32
N GLU A 152 12.63 4.93 -4.26
CA GLU A 152 12.88 5.13 -5.69
C GLU A 152 12.33 6.49 -6.16
N THR A 153 13.10 7.20 -6.96
CA THR A 153 12.72 8.53 -7.50
C THR A 153 12.08 8.49 -8.89
N ALA A 154 12.04 7.32 -9.49
CA ALA A 154 11.37 7.05 -10.76
C ALA A 154 10.41 5.88 -10.59
N LEU A 155 9.46 5.71 -11.53
CA LEU A 155 8.51 4.60 -11.51
C LEU A 155 9.28 3.27 -11.41
N PRO A 156 9.06 2.47 -10.35
CA PRO A 156 9.82 1.25 -10.14
C PRO A 156 9.53 0.18 -11.20
N ALA A 157 10.49 -0.73 -11.38
CA ALA A 157 10.31 -1.85 -12.29
C ALA A 157 9.09 -2.71 -11.89
N GLY A 158 8.25 -3.05 -12.87
CA GLY A 158 7.01 -3.81 -12.67
C GLY A 158 5.79 -2.97 -12.32
N TRP A 159 5.96 -1.70 -11.97
CA TRP A 159 4.88 -0.75 -11.82
C TRP A 159 4.49 -0.12 -13.16
N ALA A 160 3.22 0.22 -13.31
CA ALA A 160 2.67 0.95 -14.43
C ALA A 160 1.76 2.08 -13.93
N THR A 161 1.33 2.97 -14.82
CA THR A 161 0.42 4.07 -14.49
C THR A 161 -0.88 3.99 -15.26
N ILE A 162 -1.95 4.50 -14.67
CA ILE A 162 -3.27 4.62 -15.29
C ILE A 162 -3.91 5.95 -14.92
N ALA A 163 -4.44 6.65 -15.92
CA ALA A 163 -5.22 7.87 -15.78
C ALA A 163 -6.69 7.52 -15.52
N PHE A 164 -7.36 8.27 -14.64
CA PHE A 164 -8.79 8.08 -14.39
C PHE A 164 -9.66 9.07 -15.17
N GLY A 165 -9.11 10.21 -15.55
CA GLY A 165 -9.81 11.21 -16.30
C GLY A 165 -8.99 11.86 -17.42
N ALA A 166 -9.64 12.76 -18.16
CA ALA A 166 -9.03 13.41 -19.33
C ALA A 166 -7.98 14.48 -18.97
N SER A 167 -8.03 14.97 -17.74
CA SER A 167 -7.12 16.00 -17.22
C SER A 167 -5.96 15.42 -16.43
N SER A 168 -5.88 14.08 -16.28
CA SER A 168 -4.74 13.42 -15.65
C SER A 168 -3.42 13.79 -16.36
N PRO A 169 -2.31 13.93 -15.61
CA PRO A 169 -1.02 14.31 -16.19
C PRO A 169 -0.61 13.34 -17.31
N PRO A 170 -0.10 13.83 -18.46
CA PRO A 170 0.34 12.97 -19.55
C PRO A 170 1.57 12.13 -19.20
N GLU A 171 2.37 12.59 -18.24
CA GLU A 171 3.56 11.93 -17.73
C GLU A 171 3.46 11.90 -16.18
N PRO A 172 2.75 10.91 -15.61
CA PRO A 172 2.59 10.78 -14.17
C PRO A 172 3.94 10.63 -13.46
N ASP A 173 4.14 11.38 -12.36
CA ASP A 173 5.41 11.44 -11.63
C ASP A 173 5.35 10.61 -10.34
N TRP A 174 6.00 9.42 -10.37
CA TRP A 174 6.15 8.58 -9.18
C TRP A 174 6.74 9.32 -7.98
N ASN A 175 7.73 10.20 -8.24
CA ASN A 175 8.41 10.91 -7.17
C ASN A 175 7.48 11.89 -6.44
N LEU A 176 6.50 12.46 -7.11
CA LEU A 176 5.45 13.26 -6.49
C LEU A 176 4.41 12.38 -5.80
N LEU A 177 3.90 11.36 -6.48
CA LEU A 177 2.91 10.44 -5.93
C LEU A 177 3.34 9.87 -4.59
N ILE A 178 4.55 9.31 -4.50
CA ILE A 178 4.99 8.57 -3.31
C ILE A 178 5.18 9.45 -2.07
N THR A 179 5.28 10.77 -2.26
CA THR A 179 5.35 11.77 -1.17
C THR A 179 4.00 12.36 -0.78
N ASP A 180 2.93 12.01 -1.53
CA ASP A 180 1.56 12.49 -1.26
C ASP A 180 0.52 11.51 -1.81
N VAL A 181 0.51 10.29 -1.26
CA VAL A 181 -0.47 9.26 -1.65
C VAL A 181 -1.84 9.59 -1.07
N ALA A 182 -2.79 9.94 -1.94
CA ALA A 182 -4.15 10.30 -1.56
C ALA A 182 -5.00 9.07 -1.19
N GLU A 183 -4.78 7.93 -1.87
CA GLU A 183 -5.52 6.70 -1.62
C GLU A 183 -4.64 5.46 -1.86
N VAL A 184 -4.76 4.46 -0.98
CA VAL A 184 -4.30 3.09 -1.23
C VAL A 184 -5.51 2.24 -1.59
N ARG A 185 -5.43 1.54 -2.72
CA ARG A 185 -6.51 0.73 -3.29
C ARG A 185 -6.01 -0.62 -3.72
N PHE A 186 -6.78 -1.66 -3.40
CA PHE A 186 -6.62 -2.97 -4.00
C PHE A 186 -7.72 -3.19 -5.03
N PHE A 187 -7.36 -3.57 -6.24
CA PHE A 187 -8.30 -3.74 -7.35
C PHE A 187 -8.38 -5.21 -7.75
N TYR A 188 -9.58 -5.74 -7.86
CA TYR A 188 -9.86 -7.14 -8.20
C TYR A 188 -9.77 -7.37 -9.70
N GLY A 189 -8.57 -7.32 -10.26
CA GLY A 189 -8.30 -7.56 -11.66
C GLY A 189 -7.13 -6.74 -12.23
N ASP A 190 -6.95 -6.83 -13.52
CA ASP A 190 -6.11 -5.93 -14.31
C ASP A 190 -6.86 -4.61 -14.54
N PRO A 191 -6.39 -3.46 -14.07
CA PRO A 191 -7.12 -2.19 -14.19
C PRO A 191 -7.25 -1.69 -15.64
N THR A 192 -6.54 -2.29 -16.59
CA THR A 192 -6.66 -1.98 -18.02
C THR A 192 -7.72 -2.80 -18.74
N MET A 193 -8.29 -3.79 -18.05
CA MET A 193 -9.30 -4.68 -18.62
C MET A 193 -10.72 -4.28 -18.20
N PHE A 194 -11.68 -4.60 -19.07
CA PHE A 194 -13.09 -4.45 -18.77
C PHE A 194 -13.64 -5.74 -18.15
N PHE A 195 -14.41 -5.61 -17.05
CA PHE A 195 -15.08 -6.70 -16.37
C PHE A 195 -16.59 -6.57 -16.46
N ILE A 196 -17.30 -7.70 -16.30
CA ILE A 196 -18.75 -7.69 -16.20
C ILE A 196 -19.19 -7.20 -14.82
N PHE A 197 -20.34 -6.54 -14.75
CA PHE A 197 -20.95 -6.10 -13.51
C PHE A 197 -21.57 -7.30 -12.79
N GLN A 198 -21.30 -7.44 -11.49
CA GLN A 198 -21.77 -8.59 -10.70
C GLN A 198 -21.75 -8.25 -9.20
N GLY A 199 -22.56 -8.99 -8.44
CA GLY A 199 -22.61 -8.90 -6.99
C GLY A 199 -21.55 -9.77 -6.32
N TRP A 200 -20.96 -9.23 -5.24
CA TRP A 200 -19.91 -9.88 -4.45
C TRP A 200 -20.27 -9.83 -2.98
N ASN A 201 -19.92 -10.90 -2.26
CA ASN A 201 -19.88 -10.93 -0.80
C ASN A 201 -18.43 -11.10 -0.38
N LEU A 202 -17.86 -10.12 0.29
CA LEU A 202 -16.41 -9.98 0.50
C LEU A 202 -16.06 -9.65 1.94
N GLY A 203 -14.91 -10.13 2.36
CA GLY A 203 -14.26 -9.69 3.59
C GLY A 203 -12.84 -9.21 3.33
N LEU A 204 -12.41 -8.24 4.11
CA LEU A 204 -11.01 -7.82 4.20
C LEU A 204 -10.57 -7.80 5.67
N ASP A 205 -9.33 -8.20 5.90
CA ASP A 205 -8.70 -8.23 7.20
C ASP A 205 -7.22 -7.89 7.06
N ASN A 206 -6.60 -7.54 8.17
CA ASN A 206 -5.17 -7.32 8.28
C ASN A 206 -4.57 -6.43 7.16
N PRO A 207 -5.16 -5.27 6.78
CA PRO A 207 -4.40 -4.31 6.00
C PRO A 207 -3.10 -4.00 6.74
N THR A 208 -1.99 -4.18 6.06
CA THR A 208 -0.66 -4.15 6.67
C THR A 208 0.25 -3.21 5.90
N ILE A 209 1.04 -2.42 6.61
CA ILE A 209 2.10 -1.60 6.04
C ILE A 209 3.40 -1.84 6.79
N SER A 210 4.47 -2.17 6.06
CA SER A 210 5.82 -2.31 6.62
C SER A 210 6.67 -1.11 6.21
N TYR A 211 7.44 -0.58 7.15
CA TYR A 211 8.22 0.62 6.94
C TYR A 211 9.51 0.61 7.77
N GLY A 212 10.50 1.40 7.36
CA GLY A 212 11.75 1.56 8.08
C GLY A 212 11.68 2.74 9.05
N LEU A 213 12.06 2.53 10.31
CA LEU A 213 11.99 3.56 11.35
C LEU A 213 12.96 4.73 11.17
N PHE A 214 14.03 4.57 10.38
CA PHE A 214 15.07 5.58 10.24
C PHE A 214 15.76 5.49 8.88
N ASP A 215 15.20 6.12 7.88
CA ASP A 215 15.92 6.43 6.64
C ASP A 215 16.31 7.94 6.62
N ASP A 216 16.69 8.48 7.80
CA ASP A 216 17.12 9.86 7.95
C ASP A 216 18.64 10.07 7.79
N GLY A 217 19.34 9.02 7.33
CA GLY A 217 20.78 9.04 7.14
C GLY A 217 21.60 8.99 8.44
N PHE A 218 20.96 8.75 9.59
CA PHE A 218 21.69 8.56 10.87
C PHE A 218 22.51 7.27 10.91
N GLU A 219 22.18 6.30 10.06
CA GLU A 219 22.91 5.03 9.95
C GLU A 219 24.36 5.24 9.50
N SER A 220 24.66 6.33 8.82
CA SER A 220 26.02 6.69 8.39
C SER A 220 26.92 7.16 9.53
N GLY A 221 26.37 7.45 10.71
CA GLY A 221 27.09 8.13 11.79
C GLY A 221 27.55 9.56 11.42
N ASP A 222 27.05 10.08 10.31
CA ASP A 222 27.34 11.40 9.78
C ASP A 222 26.21 12.36 10.16
N THR A 223 26.55 13.47 10.78
CA THR A 223 25.61 14.54 11.16
C THR A 223 25.45 15.59 10.06
N SER A 224 25.97 15.35 8.86
CA SER A 224 25.91 16.30 7.73
C SER A 224 24.49 16.56 7.20
N ALA A 225 23.55 15.62 7.43
CA ALA A 225 22.14 15.78 7.06
C ALA A 225 21.33 16.64 8.06
N ARG A 226 21.92 17.05 9.19
CA ARG A 226 21.24 17.99 10.09
C ARG A 226 21.12 19.35 9.43
N SER A 227 19.87 19.74 9.14
CA SER A 227 19.54 21.12 8.77
C SER A 227 20.11 22.09 9.82
N THR A 228 20.97 22.99 9.39
CA THR A 228 21.60 24.04 10.23
C THR A 228 20.65 25.20 10.51
N THR A 229 19.35 25.06 10.33
CA THR A 229 18.38 26.10 10.68
C THR A 229 17.84 25.88 12.09
N VAL A 230 18.62 26.32 13.08
CA VAL A 230 18.12 26.76 14.38
C VAL A 230 18.20 28.29 14.37
N PRO A 231 17.07 29.00 14.65
CA PRO A 231 17.01 30.46 14.67
C PRO A 231 17.87 31.05 15.81
#